data_e4dbfd3968de34ae1d4c6ead7d971482
#
_entry.id   e4dbfd3968de34ae1d4c6ead7d971482
#
_cell.length_a   1.000
_cell.length_b   1.000
_cell.length_c   1.000
_cell.angle_alpha   90.00
_cell.angle_beta   90.00
_cell.angle_gamma   90.00
#
_symmetry.space_group_name_H-M   'P 1'
#
loop_
_entity.id
_entity.type
_entity.pdbx_description
1 polymer ?
#
loop_
_entity_poly.entity_id
_entity_poly.type
_entity_poly.pdbx_seq_one_letter_code
_entity_poly.pdbx_strand_id
1 'polypeptide(L)'
;MEATTEQRRSGTLMDLTPGDSAVILRVGSDKGPVKRRLVDMGLTPGTYVTVRKVAPFGDPIEVNIRGYELSLRKEDAAQIAVTTSDAEAQACRMERSRRKGMVQHIPDEEMLRRMDADHEHEREYHAGPPDYASHDTREMKLALVGNPNCGKTTLFNALTGSNQYVGNWPGVTVEKKEGRAQVDGKDVTIVDLPGIYSLSPYSMEEIVARDFIVGEKPDAIIDIIDATNIERNLYLTAQLLELERPMVIALNFMDEVEKHGDQIDVARLSETLGVPVIPITARSGENVGEMLRIAHEQMHVGVTVEPDDLYDDYTHQIHHRVGELIHDRAYAVGLPAHWTAIKLIEGDELVEKALDLNEITKSRLESVCREYEGLCLG
;
A
#
# COMPACT_ATOMS: atom_id res chain seq x y z
N MET A 1 47.07 -17.77 17.93
CA MET A 1 46.75 -16.30 17.85
C MET A 1 45.43 -16.18 17.11
N GLU A 2 44.38 -16.40 17.87
CA GLU A 2 42.99 -16.17 17.43
C GLU A 2 42.67 -14.72 17.77
N ALA A 3 42.63 -13.83 16.75
CA ALA A 3 42.20 -12.46 16.91
C ALA A 3 40.70 -12.40 16.70
N THR A 4 39.99 -12.45 17.79
CA THR A 4 38.75 -11.77 18.16
C THR A 4 37.99 -11.08 17.05
N THR A 5 36.93 -11.75 16.56
CA THR A 5 35.86 -11.21 15.74
C THR A 5 34.74 -10.61 16.63
N GLU A 6 35.14 -9.79 17.61
CA GLU A 6 34.21 -9.07 18.49
C GLU A 6 34.45 -7.56 18.35
N GLN A 7 33.87 -6.90 17.31
CA GLN A 7 33.63 -5.45 17.34
C GLN A 7 33.01 -4.92 16.05
N ARG A 8 31.71 -5.19 15.85
CA ARG A 8 30.82 -4.23 15.20
C ARG A 8 29.43 -4.38 15.79
N ARG A 9 29.17 -3.76 16.94
CA ARG A 9 27.88 -3.88 17.64
C ARG A 9 26.79 -3.00 17.01
N SER A 10 27.16 -1.92 16.35
CA SER A 10 26.23 -1.03 15.61
C SER A 10 26.91 -0.47 14.37
N GLY A 11 26.17 -0.28 13.29
CA GLY A 11 26.63 0.22 12.00
C GLY A 11 25.46 0.51 11.09
N THR A 12 25.71 0.61 9.79
CA THR A 12 24.68 0.71 8.76
C THR A 12 24.52 -0.62 8.02
N LEU A 13 23.39 -0.80 7.35
CA LEU A 13 23.15 -2.00 6.54
C LEU A 13 24.21 -2.17 5.44
N MET A 14 24.79 -1.06 4.96
CA MET A 14 25.88 -1.06 3.99
C MET A 14 27.15 -1.73 4.51
N ASP A 15 27.38 -1.75 5.83
CA ASP A 15 28.59 -2.31 6.46
C ASP A 15 28.53 -3.84 6.62
N LEU A 16 27.37 -4.46 6.34
CA LEU A 16 27.16 -5.90 6.44
C LEU A 16 27.62 -6.61 5.16
N THR A 17 28.06 -7.85 5.33
CA THR A 17 28.48 -8.73 4.23
C THR A 17 27.47 -9.85 3.98
N PRO A 18 27.49 -10.51 2.78
CA PRO A 18 26.60 -11.64 2.51
C PRO A 18 26.68 -12.72 3.58
N GLY A 19 25.52 -13.09 4.12
CA GLY A 19 25.35 -14.02 5.23
C GLY A 19 25.18 -13.35 6.60
N ASP A 20 25.55 -12.08 6.75
CA ASP A 20 25.34 -11.34 7.99
C ASP A 20 23.85 -11.03 8.21
N SER A 21 23.44 -11.13 9.48
CA SER A 21 22.10 -10.77 9.93
C SER A 21 22.16 -9.73 11.04
N ALA A 22 21.24 -8.78 11.02
CA ALA A 22 21.16 -7.72 12.01
C ALA A 22 19.71 -7.29 12.25
N VAL A 23 19.48 -6.48 13.28
CA VAL A 23 18.19 -5.87 13.58
C VAL A 23 18.25 -4.38 13.22
N ILE A 24 17.25 -3.90 12.52
CA ILE A 24 17.13 -2.47 12.15
C ILE A 24 16.84 -1.67 13.42
N LEU A 25 17.66 -0.68 13.72
CA LEU A 25 17.48 0.26 14.83
C LEU A 25 16.73 1.53 14.37
N ARG A 26 17.10 2.03 13.20
CA ARG A 26 16.56 3.28 12.66
C ARG A 26 16.68 3.30 11.15
N VAL A 27 15.72 3.96 10.50
CA VAL A 27 15.65 4.12 9.05
C VAL A 27 15.62 5.60 8.71
N GLY A 28 16.52 6.06 7.87
CA GLY A 28 16.60 7.44 7.38
C GLY A 28 16.88 8.49 8.45
N SER A 29 16.95 9.75 8.03
CA SER A 29 16.89 10.93 8.89
C SER A 29 15.44 11.25 9.28
N ASP A 30 15.21 12.02 10.33
CA ASP A 30 13.94 12.14 11.05
C ASP A 30 12.70 12.50 10.22
N LYS A 31 12.84 13.16 9.07
CA LYS A 31 11.73 13.38 8.12
C LYS A 31 12.27 13.41 6.69
N GLY A 32 11.73 12.61 5.79
CA GLY A 32 12.11 12.66 4.39
C GLY A 32 11.50 11.54 3.53
N PRO A 33 11.41 11.73 2.21
CA PRO A 33 10.83 10.77 1.29
C PRO A 33 11.54 9.41 1.31
N VAL A 34 12.86 9.39 1.52
CA VAL A 34 13.65 8.16 1.60
C VAL A 34 13.23 7.29 2.79
N LYS A 35 13.01 7.89 3.97
CA LYS A 35 12.56 7.17 5.17
C LYS A 35 11.21 6.50 4.91
N ARG A 36 10.23 7.22 4.36
CA ARG A 36 8.90 6.69 4.05
C ARG A 36 9.02 5.52 3.09
N ARG A 37 9.70 5.70 1.96
CA ARG A 37 9.94 4.65 0.97
C ARG A 37 10.51 3.38 1.60
N LEU A 38 11.53 3.50 2.46
CA LEU A 38 12.15 2.35 3.13
C LEU A 38 11.19 1.69 4.12
N VAL A 39 10.38 2.47 4.83
CA VAL A 39 9.32 1.95 5.72
C VAL A 39 8.24 1.23 4.93
N ASP A 40 7.78 1.78 3.80
CA ASP A 40 6.80 1.18 2.88
C ASP A 40 7.31 -0.17 2.32
N MET A 41 8.63 -0.26 2.11
CA MET A 41 9.29 -1.52 1.76
C MET A 41 9.43 -2.51 2.93
N GLY A 42 8.88 -2.21 4.12
CA GLY A 42 8.92 -3.07 5.30
C GLY A 42 10.18 -2.97 6.14
N LEU A 43 11.09 -2.03 5.83
CA LEU A 43 12.30 -1.74 6.61
C LEU A 43 11.92 -0.91 7.83
N THR A 44 11.48 -1.53 8.91
CA THR A 44 11.04 -0.83 10.13
C THR A 44 11.94 -1.18 11.32
N PRO A 45 12.12 -0.26 12.30
CA PRO A 45 12.87 -0.57 13.52
C PRO A 45 12.39 -1.85 14.19
N GLY A 46 13.30 -2.67 14.68
CA GLY A 46 13.03 -3.98 15.28
C GLY A 46 12.89 -5.14 14.27
N THR A 47 12.93 -4.88 12.95
CA THR A 47 12.87 -5.90 11.91
C THR A 47 14.24 -6.57 11.73
N TYR A 48 14.25 -7.90 11.58
CA TYR A 48 15.42 -8.68 11.19
C TYR A 48 15.69 -8.50 9.70
N VAL A 49 16.96 -8.29 9.36
CA VAL A 49 17.43 -8.20 7.98
C VAL A 49 18.67 -9.10 7.82
N THR A 50 18.73 -9.86 6.73
CA THR A 50 19.89 -10.69 6.38
C THR A 50 20.38 -10.30 5.01
N VAL A 51 21.67 -9.98 4.86
CA VAL A 51 22.28 -9.70 3.55
C VAL A 51 22.44 -11.01 2.79
N ARG A 52 21.83 -11.11 1.63
CA ARG A 52 21.88 -12.30 0.77
C ARG A 52 23.02 -12.22 -0.22
N LYS A 53 23.15 -11.07 -0.87
CA LYS A 53 24.10 -10.86 -1.95
C LYS A 53 24.40 -9.37 -2.13
N VAL A 54 25.60 -9.09 -2.57
CA VAL A 54 26.03 -7.76 -2.99
C VAL A 54 26.47 -7.87 -4.45
N ALA A 55 25.96 -6.99 -5.29
CA ALA A 55 26.34 -6.98 -6.71
C ALA A 55 27.84 -6.73 -6.90
N PRO A 56 28.44 -7.16 -8.02
CA PRO A 56 29.89 -7.10 -8.23
C PRO A 56 30.55 -5.73 -8.04
N PHE A 57 29.81 -4.64 -8.24
CA PHE A 57 30.27 -3.26 -8.01
C PHE A 57 29.79 -2.67 -6.68
N GLY A 58 29.24 -3.50 -5.78
CA GLY A 58 28.76 -3.08 -4.47
C GLY A 58 27.36 -2.47 -4.48
N ASP A 59 26.64 -2.45 -5.60
CA ASP A 59 25.31 -1.91 -5.76
C ASP A 59 24.53 -2.65 -6.86
N PRO A 60 23.30 -3.14 -6.60
CA PRO A 60 22.55 -3.08 -5.35
C PRO A 60 22.99 -4.11 -4.29
N ILE A 61 22.47 -3.94 -3.07
CA ILE A 61 22.56 -4.91 -1.97
C ILE A 61 21.24 -5.66 -1.91
N GLU A 62 21.28 -6.97 -2.05
CA GLU A 62 20.10 -7.85 -1.89
C GLU A 62 20.01 -8.33 -0.44
N VAL A 63 18.87 -8.07 0.20
CA VAL A 63 18.59 -8.44 1.58
C VAL A 63 17.33 -9.29 1.68
N ASN A 64 17.29 -10.18 2.65
CA ASN A 64 16.08 -10.88 3.05
C ASN A 64 15.49 -10.20 4.28
N ILE A 65 14.20 -9.90 4.24
CA ILE A 65 13.44 -9.27 5.31
C ILE A 65 12.13 -10.04 5.44
N ARG A 66 11.83 -10.56 6.64
CA ARG A 66 10.57 -11.29 6.89
C ARG A 66 10.26 -12.38 5.85
N GLY A 67 11.29 -13.02 5.28
CA GLY A 67 11.14 -14.09 4.30
C GLY A 67 11.13 -13.67 2.82
N TYR A 68 11.13 -12.39 2.49
CA TYR A 68 11.20 -11.92 1.11
C TYR A 68 12.54 -11.23 0.78
N GLU A 69 12.88 -11.20 -0.51
CA GLU A 69 14.09 -10.56 -1.01
C GLU A 69 13.79 -9.13 -1.47
N LEU A 70 14.64 -8.20 -1.07
CA LEU A 70 14.58 -6.79 -1.42
C LEU A 70 15.94 -6.33 -1.92
N SER A 71 15.96 -5.62 -3.06
CA SER A 71 17.16 -4.99 -3.59
C SER A 71 17.17 -3.52 -3.18
N LEU A 72 18.22 -3.11 -2.48
CA LEU A 72 18.43 -1.76 -2.00
C LEU A 72 19.62 -1.13 -2.70
N ARG A 73 19.51 0.14 -3.05
CA ARG A 73 20.67 0.92 -3.47
C ARG A 73 21.61 1.12 -2.28
N LYS A 74 22.88 1.19 -2.57
CA LYS A 74 23.94 1.42 -1.56
C LYS A 74 23.68 2.70 -0.74
N GLU A 75 23.18 3.74 -1.38
CA GLU A 75 22.81 5.01 -0.74
C GLU A 75 21.67 4.84 0.27
N ASP A 76 20.68 4.01 -0.05
CA ASP A 76 19.56 3.69 0.83
C ASP A 76 20.03 2.82 2.00
N ALA A 77 20.85 1.81 1.75
CA ALA A 77 21.42 0.95 2.78
C ALA A 77 22.29 1.70 3.79
N ALA A 78 22.98 2.76 3.35
CA ALA A 78 23.76 3.63 4.23
C ALA A 78 22.90 4.42 5.23
N GLN A 79 21.60 4.59 4.95
CA GLN A 79 20.67 5.32 5.82
C GLN A 79 19.96 4.41 6.84
N ILE A 80 20.20 3.10 6.79
CA ILE A 80 19.58 2.13 7.68
C ILE A 80 20.57 1.74 8.77
N ALA A 81 20.34 2.25 9.99
CA ALA A 81 21.14 1.87 11.15
C ALA A 81 20.71 0.48 11.65
N VAL A 82 21.69 -0.40 11.86
CA VAL A 82 21.47 -1.79 12.28
C VAL A 82 22.35 -2.15 13.47
N THR A 83 21.95 -3.21 14.22
CA THR A 83 22.75 -3.80 15.29
C THR A 83 22.76 -5.32 15.19
N THR A 84 23.88 -5.91 15.54
CA THR A 84 24.03 -7.35 15.78
C THR A 84 23.97 -7.69 17.28
N SER A 85 23.79 -6.70 18.17
CA SER A 85 23.69 -6.86 19.61
C SER A 85 22.29 -7.27 20.03
N ASP A 86 22.14 -8.43 20.65
CA ASP A 86 20.86 -8.93 21.17
C ASP A 86 20.21 -7.97 22.18
N ALA A 87 21.01 -7.33 23.02
CA ALA A 87 20.53 -6.38 24.03
C ALA A 87 19.92 -5.12 23.40
N GLU A 88 20.59 -4.54 22.37
CA GLU A 88 20.07 -3.39 21.64
C GLU A 88 18.84 -3.75 20.78
N ALA A 89 18.87 -4.93 20.17
CA ALA A 89 17.73 -5.45 19.42
C ALA A 89 16.50 -5.65 20.32
N GLN A 90 16.69 -6.19 21.53
CA GLN A 90 15.62 -6.39 22.49
C GLN A 90 15.08 -5.04 23.02
N ALA A 91 15.94 -4.08 23.32
CA ALA A 91 15.55 -2.73 23.73
C ALA A 91 14.69 -2.05 22.65
N CYS A 92 15.11 -2.10 21.39
CA CYS A 92 14.35 -1.56 20.26
C CYS A 92 12.95 -2.19 20.12
N ARG A 93 12.84 -3.52 20.28
CA ARG A 93 11.55 -4.22 20.24
C ARG A 93 10.64 -3.86 21.41
N MET A 94 11.19 -3.74 22.62
CA MET A 94 10.43 -3.34 23.81
C MET A 94 9.90 -1.91 23.69
N GLU A 95 10.70 -1.00 23.16
CA GLU A 95 10.28 0.39 22.91
C GLU A 95 9.14 0.45 21.90
N ARG A 96 9.22 -0.31 20.81
CA ARG A 96 8.14 -0.44 19.82
C ARG A 96 6.87 -1.02 20.43
N SER A 97 6.97 -2.06 21.27
CA SER A 97 5.82 -2.65 21.96
C SER A 97 5.19 -1.68 22.96
N ARG A 98 5.99 -0.86 23.65
CA ARG A 98 5.48 0.22 24.52
C ARG A 98 4.74 1.28 23.73
N ARG A 99 5.28 1.71 22.57
CA ARG A 99 4.60 2.70 21.70
C ARG A 99 3.29 2.15 21.15
N LYS A 100 3.23 0.88 20.72
CA LYS A 100 1.96 0.22 20.36
C LYS A 100 0.95 0.15 21.52
N GLY A 101 1.42 -0.05 22.75
CA GLY A 101 0.55 -0.08 23.92
C GLY A 101 0.08 1.31 24.40
N MET A 102 0.79 2.38 24.04
CA MET A 102 0.37 3.77 24.35
C MET A 102 -0.69 4.30 23.36
N VAL A 103 -0.76 3.74 22.18
CA VAL A 103 -1.80 4.07 21.16
C VAL A 103 -3.15 3.43 21.49
N GLN A 104 -3.23 2.49 22.44
CA GLN A 104 -4.49 2.02 23.02
C GLN A 104 -4.97 2.97 24.13
N HIS A 105 -5.25 4.22 23.79
CA HIS A 105 -5.96 5.12 24.70
C HIS A 105 -7.44 4.76 24.62
N ILE A 106 -8.02 4.34 25.74
CA ILE A 106 -9.48 4.18 25.86
C ILE A 106 -10.06 5.59 25.77
N PRO A 107 -10.91 5.89 24.78
CA PRO A 107 -11.53 7.21 24.67
C PRO A 107 -12.29 7.56 25.94
N ASP A 108 -12.20 8.81 26.39
CA ASP A 108 -13.06 9.26 27.50
C ASP A 108 -14.53 9.40 27.02
N GLU A 109 -15.48 9.51 27.96
CA GLU A 109 -16.91 9.60 27.62
C GLU A 109 -17.26 10.83 26.76
N GLU A 110 -16.46 11.89 26.79
CA GLU A 110 -16.69 13.10 26.01
C GLU A 110 -16.20 12.89 24.56
N MET A 111 -15.13 12.12 24.39
CA MET A 111 -14.58 11.69 23.11
C MET A 111 -15.52 10.70 22.41
N LEU A 112 -16.08 9.73 23.17
CA LEU A 112 -17.10 8.80 22.65
C LEU A 112 -18.38 9.53 22.20
N ARG A 113 -18.83 10.56 22.92
CA ARG A 113 -19.99 11.37 22.52
C ARG A 113 -19.73 12.22 21.27
N ARG A 114 -18.49 12.64 21.03
CA ARG A 114 -18.10 13.33 19.79
C ARG A 114 -18.09 12.35 18.63
N MET A 115 -17.58 11.13 18.84
CA MET A 115 -17.61 10.07 17.82
C MET A 115 -19.06 9.74 17.41
N ASP A 116 -20.00 9.61 18.34
CA ASP A 116 -21.42 9.36 18.02
C ASP A 116 -22.07 10.52 17.22
N ALA A 117 -21.64 11.77 17.45
CA ALA A 117 -22.13 12.92 16.69
C ALA A 117 -21.53 12.99 15.27
N ASP A 118 -20.29 12.54 15.11
CA ASP A 118 -19.61 12.50 13.81
C ASP A 118 -20.22 11.42 12.90
N HIS A 119 -20.63 10.27 13.43
CA HIS A 119 -21.32 9.21 12.65
C HIS A 119 -22.65 9.64 12.02
N GLU A 120 -23.36 10.65 12.53
CA GLU A 120 -24.55 11.21 11.86
C GLU A 120 -24.17 12.12 10.66
N HIS A 121 -23.01 12.79 10.74
CA HIS A 121 -22.47 13.58 9.63
C HIS A 121 -21.81 12.74 8.53
N GLU A 122 -21.25 11.57 8.87
CA GLU A 122 -20.62 10.64 7.94
C GLU A 122 -21.54 10.22 6.79
N ARG A 123 -22.82 10.01 7.06
CA ARG A 123 -23.80 9.65 6.01
C ARG A 123 -23.99 10.73 4.94
N GLU A 124 -23.76 11.99 5.27
CA GLU A 124 -23.76 13.10 4.30
C GLU A 124 -22.42 13.23 3.56
N TYR A 125 -21.31 12.84 4.22
CA TYR A 125 -19.96 12.93 3.67
C TYR A 125 -19.71 11.89 2.56
N HIS A 126 -20.26 10.68 2.70
CA HIS A 126 -20.16 9.59 1.71
C HIS A 126 -21.21 9.68 0.58
N ALA A 127 -22.14 10.63 0.64
CA ALA A 127 -23.24 10.76 -0.31
C ALA A 127 -22.90 11.58 -1.57
N GLY A 128 -21.64 11.62 -2.00
CA GLY A 128 -21.34 12.02 -3.36
C GLY A 128 -21.95 11.00 -4.33
N PRO A 129 -22.65 11.43 -5.42
CA PRO A 129 -23.22 10.45 -6.33
C PRO A 129 -22.08 9.61 -6.93
N PRO A 130 -22.17 8.29 -6.85
CA PRO A 130 -21.21 7.45 -7.54
C PRO A 130 -21.36 7.72 -9.04
N ASP A 131 -20.30 8.15 -9.67
CA ASP A 131 -20.17 8.40 -11.11
C ASP A 131 -20.29 7.09 -11.92
N TYR A 132 -20.74 6.00 -11.26
CA TYR A 132 -20.86 4.65 -11.79
C TYR A 132 -22.14 4.36 -12.59
N ALA A 133 -23.11 5.27 -12.58
CA ALA A 133 -24.46 4.99 -13.12
C ALA A 133 -24.61 5.12 -14.65
N SER A 134 -23.54 5.45 -15.41
CA SER A 134 -23.67 5.76 -16.87
C SER A 134 -22.95 4.79 -17.82
N HIS A 135 -22.67 3.54 -17.41
CA HIS A 135 -21.71 2.66 -18.11
C HIS A 135 -22.28 1.61 -19.07
N ASP A 136 -23.52 1.70 -19.52
CA ASP A 136 -24.11 0.63 -20.34
C ASP A 136 -23.60 0.57 -21.79
N THR A 137 -22.76 1.51 -22.25
CA THR A 137 -22.23 1.56 -23.63
C THR A 137 -20.74 1.79 -23.78
N ARG A 138 -20.00 2.04 -22.68
CA ARG A 138 -18.55 2.32 -22.70
C ARG A 138 -17.73 1.02 -22.58
N GLU A 139 -16.61 0.93 -23.30
CA GLU A 139 -15.62 -0.11 -23.10
C GLU A 139 -15.12 -0.08 -21.66
N MET A 140 -15.31 -1.16 -20.91
CA MET A 140 -14.94 -1.28 -19.50
C MET A 140 -13.42 -1.40 -19.34
N LYS A 141 -12.85 -0.68 -18.38
CA LYS A 141 -11.43 -0.72 -18.06
C LYS A 141 -11.20 -1.27 -16.65
N LEU A 142 -10.40 -2.32 -16.54
CA LEU A 142 -9.92 -2.88 -15.28
C LEU A 142 -8.44 -2.56 -15.10
N ALA A 143 -8.05 -2.08 -13.91
CA ALA A 143 -6.65 -1.92 -13.53
C ALA A 143 -6.15 -3.18 -12.83
N LEU A 144 -5.06 -3.77 -13.32
CA LEU A 144 -4.36 -4.85 -12.64
C LEU A 144 -3.20 -4.25 -11.84
N VAL A 145 -3.28 -4.34 -10.52
CA VAL A 145 -2.36 -3.75 -9.55
C VAL A 145 -1.75 -4.86 -8.71
N GLY A 146 -0.59 -4.61 -8.13
CA GLY A 146 0.04 -5.53 -7.18
C GLY A 146 1.53 -5.29 -7.02
N ASN A 147 2.09 -5.88 -5.99
CA ASN A 147 3.51 -5.76 -5.68
C ASN A 147 4.39 -6.40 -6.78
N PRO A 148 5.66 -5.98 -6.90
CA PRO A 148 6.61 -6.71 -7.72
C PRO A 148 6.67 -8.20 -7.33
N ASN A 149 6.69 -9.07 -8.33
CA ASN A 149 6.78 -10.53 -8.18
C ASN A 149 5.55 -11.26 -7.60
N CYS A 150 4.42 -10.59 -7.37
CA CYS A 150 3.17 -11.23 -6.95
C CYS A 150 2.50 -12.11 -8.02
N GLY A 151 3.07 -12.19 -9.23
CA GLY A 151 2.51 -12.97 -10.33
C GLY A 151 1.64 -12.16 -11.30
N LYS A 152 1.68 -10.82 -11.24
CA LYS A 152 0.86 -9.88 -12.02
C LYS A 152 0.95 -10.14 -13.54
N THR A 153 2.14 -10.22 -14.10
CA THR A 153 2.34 -10.52 -15.55
C THR A 153 1.80 -11.89 -15.92
N THR A 154 1.89 -12.89 -15.05
CA THR A 154 1.33 -14.22 -15.28
C THR A 154 -0.20 -14.16 -15.34
N LEU A 155 -0.82 -13.45 -14.41
CA LEU A 155 -2.27 -13.23 -14.39
C LEU A 155 -2.73 -12.44 -15.61
N PHE A 156 -2.05 -11.36 -15.96
CA PHE A 156 -2.34 -10.57 -17.15
C PHE A 156 -2.34 -11.43 -18.42
N ASN A 157 -1.32 -12.28 -18.58
CA ASN A 157 -1.23 -13.20 -19.73
C ASN A 157 -2.34 -14.26 -19.73
N ALA A 158 -2.73 -14.76 -18.54
CA ALA A 158 -3.81 -15.73 -18.42
C ALA A 158 -5.17 -15.12 -18.79
N LEU A 159 -5.40 -13.83 -18.46
CA LEU A 159 -6.63 -13.10 -18.76
C LEU A 159 -6.75 -12.68 -20.24
N THR A 160 -5.66 -12.21 -20.83
CA THR A 160 -5.68 -11.54 -22.15
C THR A 160 -5.19 -12.42 -23.31
N GLY A 161 -4.48 -13.51 -23.01
CA GLY A 161 -3.90 -14.38 -24.02
C GLY A 161 -2.95 -13.62 -24.97
N SER A 162 -3.21 -13.72 -26.29
CA SER A 162 -2.42 -13.02 -27.33
C SER A 162 -2.94 -11.61 -27.65
N ASN A 163 -4.03 -11.17 -27.06
CA ASN A 163 -4.69 -9.89 -27.36
C ASN A 163 -4.12 -8.76 -26.52
N GLN A 164 -2.83 -8.46 -26.71
CA GLN A 164 -2.09 -7.49 -25.92
C GLN A 164 -1.50 -6.38 -26.79
N TYR A 165 -1.50 -5.18 -26.27
CA TYR A 165 -0.77 -4.04 -26.79
C TYR A 165 0.30 -3.62 -25.78
N VAL A 166 1.53 -3.42 -26.26
CA VAL A 166 2.66 -2.99 -25.45
C VAL A 166 3.20 -1.68 -26.00
N GLY A 167 3.36 -0.70 -25.15
CA GLY A 167 3.89 0.62 -25.46
C GLY A 167 4.56 1.22 -24.23
N ASN A 168 4.73 2.53 -24.21
CA ASN A 168 5.18 3.25 -23.03
C ASN A 168 4.09 4.21 -22.57
N TRP A 169 4.08 4.48 -21.27
CA TRP A 169 3.25 5.54 -20.73
C TRP A 169 3.67 6.89 -21.31
N PRO A 170 2.74 7.81 -21.58
CA PRO A 170 3.05 9.11 -22.19
C PRO A 170 4.10 9.88 -21.38
N GLY A 171 5.19 10.31 -22.04
CA GLY A 171 6.22 11.16 -21.44
C GLY A 171 7.23 10.46 -20.52
N VAL A 172 7.14 9.15 -20.36
CA VAL A 172 8.06 8.37 -19.50
C VAL A 172 8.53 7.09 -20.17
N THR A 173 9.57 6.45 -19.62
CA THR A 173 10.13 5.17 -20.13
C THR A 173 9.50 3.94 -19.51
N VAL A 174 8.45 4.11 -18.69
CA VAL A 174 7.73 3.01 -18.06
C VAL A 174 6.87 2.29 -19.08
N GLU A 175 6.95 0.96 -19.12
CA GLU A 175 6.18 0.13 -20.04
C GLU A 175 4.69 0.15 -19.68
N LYS A 176 3.83 0.29 -20.69
CA LYS A 176 2.37 0.18 -20.61
C LYS A 176 1.92 -1.07 -21.34
N LYS A 177 1.15 -1.91 -20.65
CA LYS A 177 0.53 -3.10 -21.24
C LYS A 177 -0.97 -3.00 -21.10
N GLU A 178 -1.66 -3.16 -22.20
CA GLU A 178 -3.13 -3.27 -22.26
C GLU A 178 -3.50 -4.56 -22.97
N GLY A 179 -4.55 -5.20 -22.53
CA GLY A 179 -5.04 -6.42 -23.16
C GLY A 179 -6.56 -6.49 -23.09
N ARG A 180 -7.14 -7.29 -23.99
CA ARG A 180 -8.57 -7.52 -24.01
C ARG A 180 -8.89 -8.91 -23.49
N ALA A 181 -9.89 -8.96 -22.62
CA ALA A 181 -10.50 -10.19 -22.12
C ALA A 181 -12.01 -10.15 -22.38
N GLN A 182 -12.69 -11.27 -22.23
CA GLN A 182 -14.14 -11.36 -22.32
C GLN A 182 -14.73 -11.88 -21.02
N VAL A 183 -15.80 -11.25 -20.56
CA VAL A 183 -16.60 -11.68 -19.42
C VAL A 183 -18.07 -11.59 -19.81
N ASP A 184 -18.81 -12.69 -19.68
CA ASP A 184 -20.24 -12.78 -20.03
C ASP A 184 -20.58 -12.24 -21.44
N GLY A 185 -19.66 -12.44 -22.41
CA GLY A 185 -19.81 -11.99 -23.78
C GLY A 185 -19.55 -10.51 -24.02
N LYS A 186 -19.11 -9.76 -22.99
CA LYS A 186 -18.71 -8.35 -23.09
C LYS A 186 -17.18 -8.25 -23.15
N ASP A 187 -16.67 -7.34 -23.97
CA ASP A 187 -15.25 -7.04 -24.02
C ASP A 187 -14.84 -6.13 -22.84
N VAL A 188 -13.72 -6.47 -22.23
CA VAL A 188 -13.13 -5.74 -21.10
C VAL A 188 -11.67 -5.46 -21.42
N THR A 189 -11.24 -4.22 -21.27
CA THR A 189 -9.83 -3.83 -21.36
C THR A 189 -9.16 -3.93 -20.00
N ILE A 190 -8.08 -4.71 -19.93
CA ILE A 190 -7.26 -4.86 -18.74
C ILE A 190 -5.98 -4.07 -18.95
N VAL A 191 -5.67 -3.16 -18.01
CA VAL A 191 -4.45 -2.36 -18.00
C VAL A 191 -3.52 -2.91 -16.93
N ASP A 192 -2.37 -3.46 -17.34
CA ASP A 192 -1.32 -3.95 -16.44
C ASP A 192 -0.49 -2.76 -15.95
N LEU A 193 -0.67 -2.38 -14.69
CA LEU A 193 0.10 -1.30 -14.07
C LEU A 193 1.49 -1.80 -13.65
N PRO A 194 2.49 -0.93 -13.56
CA PRO A 194 3.78 -1.28 -12.99
C PRO A 194 3.65 -1.93 -11.61
N GLY A 195 4.57 -2.83 -11.26
CA GLY A 195 4.63 -3.40 -9.91
C GLY A 195 5.07 -2.35 -8.92
N ILE A 196 4.25 -2.08 -7.91
CA ILE A 196 4.46 -1.03 -6.91
C ILE A 196 4.30 -1.58 -5.50
N TYR A 197 4.90 -0.93 -4.52
CA TYR A 197 4.75 -1.28 -3.11
C TYR A 197 3.79 -0.35 -2.37
N SER A 198 3.58 0.85 -2.91
CA SER A 198 2.68 1.85 -2.35
C SER A 198 2.20 2.81 -3.45
N LEU A 199 1.20 3.62 -3.16
CA LEU A 199 0.76 4.73 -4.02
C LEU A 199 1.51 6.03 -3.73
N SER A 200 2.60 5.98 -2.97
CA SER A 200 3.45 7.12 -2.70
C SER A 200 4.40 7.39 -3.88
N PRO A 201 4.61 8.65 -4.28
CA PRO A 201 5.29 8.99 -5.54
C PRO A 201 6.83 8.96 -5.43
N TYR A 202 7.40 7.81 -5.08
CA TYR A 202 8.86 7.67 -4.92
C TYR A 202 9.59 7.26 -6.20
N SER A 203 8.92 6.52 -7.07
CA SER A 203 9.44 6.09 -8.36
C SER A 203 8.50 6.49 -9.48
N MET A 204 8.99 6.44 -10.73
CA MET A 204 8.16 6.72 -11.91
C MET A 204 7.06 5.68 -12.07
N GLU A 205 7.31 4.44 -11.67
CA GLU A 205 6.34 3.35 -11.66
C GLU A 205 5.18 3.64 -10.73
N GLU A 206 5.44 4.11 -9.51
CA GLU A 206 4.44 4.47 -8.51
C GLU A 206 3.65 5.72 -8.92
N ILE A 207 4.33 6.72 -9.50
CA ILE A 207 3.66 7.92 -10.05
C ILE A 207 2.70 7.51 -11.17
N VAL A 208 3.14 6.70 -12.12
CA VAL A 208 2.32 6.25 -13.26
C VAL A 208 1.12 5.43 -12.79
N ALA A 209 1.31 4.49 -11.86
CA ALA A 209 0.23 3.67 -11.33
C ALA A 209 -0.81 4.54 -10.59
N ARG A 210 -0.36 5.45 -9.74
CA ARG A 210 -1.21 6.39 -9.01
C ARG A 210 -1.99 7.29 -9.97
N ASP A 211 -1.31 7.94 -10.92
CA ASP A 211 -1.94 8.87 -11.85
C ASP A 211 -2.98 8.16 -12.72
N PHE A 212 -2.75 6.88 -13.07
CA PHE A 212 -3.75 6.10 -13.78
C PHE A 212 -4.96 5.79 -12.90
N ILE A 213 -4.77 5.28 -11.68
CA ILE A 213 -5.90 4.87 -10.83
C ILE A 213 -6.74 6.09 -10.41
N VAL A 214 -6.08 7.18 -10.01
CA VAL A 214 -6.74 8.40 -9.52
C VAL A 214 -7.29 9.24 -10.68
N GLY A 215 -6.54 9.39 -11.77
CA GLY A 215 -6.89 10.26 -12.91
C GLY A 215 -7.80 9.60 -13.94
N GLU A 216 -7.43 8.40 -14.43
CA GLU A 216 -8.21 7.67 -15.46
C GLU A 216 -9.44 6.97 -14.88
N LYS A 217 -9.47 6.77 -13.57
CA LYS A 217 -10.60 6.19 -12.83
C LYS A 217 -11.11 4.90 -13.45
N PRO A 218 -10.32 3.78 -13.39
CA PRO A 218 -10.76 2.50 -13.92
C PRO A 218 -12.07 2.05 -13.29
N ASP A 219 -12.87 1.27 -14.02
CA ASP A 219 -14.18 0.82 -13.58
C ASP A 219 -14.10 -0.16 -12.40
N ALA A 220 -13.00 -0.95 -12.31
CA ALA A 220 -12.64 -1.70 -11.11
C ALA A 220 -11.13 -1.95 -11.05
N ILE A 221 -10.67 -2.34 -9.86
CA ILE A 221 -9.28 -2.72 -9.56
C ILE A 221 -9.23 -4.22 -9.27
N ILE A 222 -8.27 -4.90 -9.88
CA ILE A 222 -7.85 -6.25 -9.51
C ILE A 222 -6.51 -6.12 -8.80
N ASP A 223 -6.51 -6.27 -7.48
CA ASP A 223 -5.29 -6.27 -6.67
C ASP A 223 -4.77 -7.70 -6.51
N ILE A 224 -3.61 -7.99 -7.12
CA ILE A 224 -3.00 -9.32 -7.02
C ILE A 224 -2.01 -9.37 -5.86
N ILE A 225 -2.28 -10.26 -4.91
CA ILE A 225 -1.56 -10.45 -3.66
C ILE A 225 -0.80 -11.79 -3.70
N ASP A 226 0.46 -11.76 -3.27
CA ASP A 226 1.23 -12.96 -2.97
C ASP A 226 0.80 -13.54 -1.61
N ALA A 227 0.07 -14.65 -1.64
CA ALA A 227 -0.43 -15.33 -0.46
C ALA A 227 0.67 -15.81 0.48
N THR A 228 1.88 -16.07 -0.03
CA THR A 228 3.04 -16.50 0.78
C THR A 228 3.68 -15.34 1.55
N ASN A 229 3.34 -14.07 1.19
CA ASN A 229 3.84 -12.85 1.79
C ASN A 229 2.73 -11.81 2.01
N ILE A 230 1.59 -12.27 2.52
CA ILE A 230 0.34 -11.50 2.58
C ILE A 230 0.49 -10.17 3.32
N GLU A 231 1.15 -10.13 4.49
CA GLU A 231 1.30 -8.92 5.32
C GLU A 231 1.91 -7.75 4.55
N ARG A 232 2.89 -8.04 3.70
CA ARG A 232 3.54 -7.01 2.89
C ARG A 232 2.63 -6.47 1.80
N ASN A 233 1.86 -7.36 1.17
CA ASN A 233 0.99 -6.98 0.06
C ASN A 233 -0.21 -6.17 0.57
N LEU A 234 -0.74 -6.49 1.74
CA LEU A 234 -1.86 -5.79 2.36
C LEU A 234 -1.60 -4.28 2.60
N TYR A 235 -0.34 -3.84 2.65
CA TYR A 235 -0.03 -2.42 2.75
C TYR A 235 -0.49 -1.63 1.51
N LEU A 236 -0.23 -2.16 0.31
CA LEU A 236 -0.75 -1.58 -0.94
C LEU A 236 -2.27 -1.71 -1.01
N THR A 237 -2.81 -2.89 -0.64
CA THR A 237 -4.25 -3.14 -0.59
C THR A 237 -4.99 -2.11 0.24
N ALA A 238 -4.51 -1.78 1.45
CA ALA A 238 -5.11 -0.75 2.30
C ALA A 238 -5.19 0.60 1.57
N GLN A 239 -4.11 1.03 0.91
CA GLN A 239 -4.09 2.27 0.14
C GLN A 239 -5.04 2.27 -1.07
N LEU A 240 -5.26 1.10 -1.69
CA LEU A 240 -6.21 0.95 -2.78
C LEU A 240 -7.66 1.03 -2.29
N LEU A 241 -7.94 0.50 -1.09
CA LEU A 241 -9.26 0.59 -0.45
C LEU A 241 -9.64 2.05 -0.15
N GLU A 242 -8.67 2.88 0.27
CA GLU A 242 -8.86 4.32 0.50
C GLU A 242 -9.33 5.09 -0.75
N LEU A 243 -9.10 4.55 -1.95
CA LEU A 243 -9.53 5.18 -3.20
C LEU A 243 -11.02 5.00 -3.50
N GLU A 244 -11.75 4.25 -2.68
CA GLU A 244 -13.20 4.03 -2.81
C GLU A 244 -13.59 3.55 -4.21
N ARG A 245 -12.80 2.63 -4.81
CA ARG A 245 -13.06 2.06 -6.13
C ARG A 245 -13.55 0.62 -6.00
N PRO A 246 -14.48 0.17 -6.88
CA PRO A 246 -14.80 -1.25 -6.97
C PRO A 246 -13.52 -2.06 -7.10
N MET A 247 -13.36 -3.06 -6.23
CA MET A 247 -12.12 -3.83 -6.16
C MET A 247 -12.39 -5.31 -5.87
N VAL A 248 -11.51 -6.16 -6.38
CA VAL A 248 -11.37 -7.55 -5.97
C VAL A 248 -9.91 -7.84 -5.66
N ILE A 249 -9.68 -8.76 -4.74
CA ILE A 249 -8.35 -9.25 -4.40
C ILE A 249 -8.17 -10.64 -5.03
N ALA A 250 -7.15 -10.76 -5.87
CA ALA A 250 -6.69 -12.02 -6.45
C ALA A 250 -5.56 -12.58 -5.57
N LEU A 251 -5.89 -13.50 -4.66
CA LEU A 251 -4.95 -14.11 -3.72
C LEU A 251 -4.21 -15.23 -4.45
N ASN A 252 -3.01 -14.93 -4.95
CA ASN A 252 -2.20 -15.82 -5.81
C ASN A 252 -1.23 -16.69 -5.01
N PHE A 253 -0.68 -17.71 -5.65
CA PHE A 253 0.22 -18.73 -5.06
C PHE A 253 -0.41 -19.62 -4.01
N MET A 254 -1.71 -19.87 -4.11
CA MET A 254 -2.40 -20.76 -3.16
C MET A 254 -1.84 -22.18 -3.20
N ASP A 255 -1.38 -22.65 -4.36
CA ASP A 255 -0.67 -23.91 -4.50
C ASP A 255 0.65 -23.99 -3.69
N GLU A 256 1.34 -22.86 -3.50
CA GLU A 256 2.54 -22.81 -2.65
C GLU A 256 2.16 -22.78 -1.16
N VAL A 257 1.11 -22.05 -0.79
CA VAL A 257 0.58 -22.04 0.59
C VAL A 257 0.20 -23.45 1.05
N GLU A 258 -0.53 -24.19 0.20
CA GLU A 258 -0.91 -25.58 0.49
C GLU A 258 0.30 -26.51 0.61
N LYS A 259 1.32 -26.37 -0.25
CA LYS A 259 2.57 -27.16 -0.19
C LYS A 259 3.34 -26.93 1.11
N HIS A 260 3.30 -25.72 1.66
CA HIS A 260 3.91 -25.42 2.95
C HIS A 260 3.09 -25.91 4.15
N GLY A 261 1.83 -26.32 3.92
CA GLY A 261 0.92 -26.77 4.97
C GLY A 261 0.27 -25.61 5.74
N ASP A 262 0.37 -24.40 5.20
CA ASP A 262 -0.26 -23.20 5.74
C ASP A 262 -1.73 -23.12 5.27
N GLN A 263 -2.54 -22.36 6.01
CA GLN A 263 -3.95 -22.13 5.70
C GLN A 263 -4.28 -20.66 5.85
N ILE A 264 -5.03 -20.11 4.90
CA ILE A 264 -5.54 -18.75 4.94
C ILE A 264 -7.08 -18.83 4.98
N ASP A 265 -7.67 -18.22 5.99
CA ASP A 265 -9.13 -18.05 6.07
C ASP A 265 -9.57 -16.93 5.11
N VAL A 266 -9.80 -17.32 3.85
CA VAL A 266 -10.16 -16.42 2.75
C VAL A 266 -11.49 -15.71 3.03
N ALA A 267 -12.46 -16.41 3.63
CA ALA A 267 -13.75 -15.84 3.95
C ALA A 267 -13.63 -14.72 4.99
N ARG A 268 -12.89 -14.98 6.06
CA ARG A 268 -12.62 -13.99 7.09
C ARG A 268 -11.78 -12.80 6.56
N LEU A 269 -10.82 -13.07 5.69
CA LEU A 269 -10.03 -12.00 5.06
C LEU A 269 -10.92 -11.10 4.19
N SER A 270 -11.83 -11.68 3.41
CA SER A 270 -12.80 -10.95 2.60
C SER A 270 -13.75 -10.11 3.46
N GLU A 271 -14.25 -10.68 4.57
CA GLU A 271 -15.11 -9.98 5.53
C GLU A 271 -14.37 -8.81 6.19
N THR A 272 -13.12 -9.03 6.63
CA THR A 272 -12.29 -7.99 7.28
C THR A 272 -11.93 -6.84 6.34
N LEU A 273 -11.64 -7.14 5.07
CA LEU A 273 -11.27 -6.12 4.08
C LEU A 273 -12.49 -5.51 3.36
N GLY A 274 -13.69 -6.06 3.57
CA GLY A 274 -14.93 -5.60 2.96
C GLY A 274 -15.00 -5.74 1.43
N VAL A 275 -14.08 -6.48 0.82
CA VAL A 275 -14.01 -6.72 -0.64
C VAL A 275 -13.86 -8.22 -0.94
N PRO A 276 -14.35 -8.70 -2.09
CA PRO A 276 -14.16 -10.09 -2.47
C PRO A 276 -12.68 -10.48 -2.56
N VAL A 277 -12.31 -11.56 -1.88
CA VAL A 277 -10.98 -12.19 -1.98
C VAL A 277 -11.14 -13.54 -2.67
N ILE A 278 -10.49 -13.71 -3.80
CA ILE A 278 -10.57 -14.90 -4.63
C ILE A 278 -9.23 -15.62 -4.63
N PRO A 279 -9.13 -16.83 -4.08
CA PRO A 279 -7.93 -17.64 -4.15
C PRO A 279 -7.71 -18.10 -5.59
N ILE A 280 -6.52 -17.81 -6.14
CA ILE A 280 -6.16 -18.16 -7.52
C ILE A 280 -4.80 -18.85 -7.59
N THR A 281 -4.60 -19.55 -8.69
CA THR A 281 -3.26 -19.95 -9.15
C THR A 281 -3.07 -19.42 -10.56
N ALA A 282 -2.49 -18.24 -10.70
CA ALA A 282 -2.36 -17.55 -11.97
C ALA A 282 -1.64 -18.41 -13.04
N ARG A 283 -0.69 -19.27 -12.61
CA ARG A 283 0.09 -20.15 -13.49
C ARG A 283 -0.74 -21.25 -14.13
N SER A 284 -1.67 -21.87 -13.40
CA SER A 284 -2.57 -22.92 -13.90
C SER A 284 -3.85 -22.35 -14.51
N GLY A 285 -4.17 -21.08 -14.24
CA GLY A 285 -5.44 -20.45 -14.62
C GLY A 285 -6.59 -20.79 -13.66
N GLU A 286 -6.32 -21.42 -12.54
CA GLU A 286 -7.33 -21.81 -11.56
C GLU A 286 -8.00 -20.57 -10.96
N ASN A 287 -9.34 -20.57 -10.95
CA ASN A 287 -10.23 -19.49 -10.50
C ASN A 287 -10.03 -18.11 -11.19
N VAL A 288 -9.17 -18.00 -12.21
CA VAL A 288 -8.91 -16.72 -12.90
C VAL A 288 -10.17 -16.20 -13.61
N GLY A 289 -10.95 -17.09 -14.26
CA GLY A 289 -12.22 -16.71 -14.90
C GLY A 289 -13.28 -16.26 -13.90
N GLU A 290 -13.38 -16.94 -12.77
CA GLU A 290 -14.31 -16.58 -11.68
C GLU A 290 -13.93 -15.23 -11.06
N MET A 291 -12.66 -14.99 -10.80
CA MET A 291 -12.14 -13.71 -10.30
C MET A 291 -12.51 -12.55 -11.26
N LEU A 292 -12.33 -12.74 -12.58
CA LEU A 292 -12.69 -11.73 -13.57
C LEU A 292 -14.21 -11.45 -13.59
N ARG A 293 -15.05 -12.51 -13.45
CA ARG A 293 -16.50 -12.38 -13.35
C ARG A 293 -16.91 -11.58 -12.12
N ILE A 294 -16.31 -11.87 -10.96
CA ILE A 294 -16.58 -11.14 -9.72
C ILE A 294 -16.11 -9.70 -9.85
N ALA A 295 -14.94 -9.43 -10.46
CA ALA A 295 -14.47 -8.08 -10.72
C ALA A 295 -15.46 -7.27 -11.58
N HIS A 296 -16.04 -7.91 -12.60
CA HIS A 296 -17.08 -7.31 -13.43
C HIS A 296 -18.37 -7.03 -12.62
N GLU A 297 -18.77 -7.92 -11.73
CA GLU A 297 -19.95 -7.73 -10.87
C GLU A 297 -19.77 -6.58 -9.88
N GLN A 298 -18.58 -6.44 -9.30
CA GLN A 298 -18.28 -5.37 -8.34
C GLN A 298 -18.48 -3.97 -8.92
N MET A 299 -18.27 -3.78 -10.21
CA MET A 299 -18.53 -2.49 -10.88
C MET A 299 -20.01 -2.03 -10.78
N HIS A 300 -20.92 -2.96 -10.55
CA HIS A 300 -22.36 -2.70 -10.43
C HIS A 300 -22.85 -2.62 -8.97
N VAL A 301 -22.07 -3.13 -8.03
CA VAL A 301 -22.45 -3.16 -6.60
C VAL A 301 -22.06 -1.84 -5.89
N GLY A 302 -21.05 -1.16 -6.39
CA GLY A 302 -20.47 0.02 -5.73
C GLY A 302 -19.46 -0.38 -4.65
N VAL A 303 -18.91 0.63 -3.97
CA VAL A 303 -17.94 0.43 -2.88
C VAL A 303 -18.69 0.13 -1.60
N THR A 304 -18.32 -0.97 -0.93
CA THR A 304 -18.93 -1.43 0.32
C THR A 304 -18.01 -1.28 1.53
N VAL A 305 -16.75 -0.86 1.30
CA VAL A 305 -15.76 -0.68 2.36
C VAL A 305 -15.84 0.74 2.88
N GLU A 306 -15.96 0.86 4.19
CA GLU A 306 -15.68 2.12 4.87
C GLU A 306 -14.19 2.12 5.23
N PRO A 307 -13.38 3.02 4.64
CA PRO A 307 -11.93 3.07 4.90
C PRO A 307 -11.57 3.23 6.37
N ASP A 308 -12.52 3.70 7.17
CA ASP A 308 -12.38 3.96 8.59
C ASP A 308 -12.08 2.70 9.42
N ASP A 309 -12.56 1.55 8.98
CA ASP A 309 -12.24 0.25 9.60
C ASP A 309 -10.76 -0.16 9.47
N LEU A 310 -9.99 0.54 8.63
CA LEU A 310 -8.56 0.29 8.43
C LEU A 310 -7.66 0.96 9.46
N TYR A 311 -8.18 1.91 10.23
CA TYR A 311 -7.40 2.76 11.13
C TYR A 311 -7.79 2.55 12.60
N ASP A 312 -6.90 2.94 13.51
CA ASP A 312 -7.26 3.09 14.91
C ASP A 312 -8.12 4.36 15.10
N ASP A 313 -8.90 4.38 16.19
CA ASP A 313 -9.86 5.45 16.51
C ASP A 313 -9.26 6.86 16.46
N TYR A 314 -7.96 6.97 16.77
CA TYR A 314 -7.26 8.24 16.79
C TYR A 314 -6.89 8.72 15.39
N THR A 315 -6.33 7.83 14.58
CA THR A 315 -6.03 8.10 13.17
C THR A 315 -7.30 8.42 12.42
N HIS A 316 -8.40 7.70 12.70
CA HIS A 316 -9.72 7.96 12.18
C HIS A 316 -10.18 9.41 12.43
N GLN A 317 -10.13 9.89 13.69
CA GLN A 317 -10.53 11.27 14.01
C GLN A 317 -9.72 12.35 13.28
N ILE A 318 -8.40 12.19 13.23
CA ILE A 318 -7.54 13.15 12.54
C ILE A 318 -7.81 13.15 11.03
N HIS A 319 -8.00 11.97 10.47
CA HIS A 319 -8.35 11.78 9.08
C HIS A 319 -9.66 12.50 8.72
N HIS A 320 -10.73 12.35 9.53
CA HIS A 320 -11.99 13.08 9.34
C HIS A 320 -11.81 14.59 9.43
N ARG A 321 -11.13 15.10 10.47
CA ARG A 321 -10.87 16.53 10.62
C ARG A 321 -10.10 17.12 9.44
N VAL A 322 -9.15 16.39 8.87
CA VAL A 322 -8.45 16.80 7.65
C VAL A 322 -9.39 16.74 6.45
N GLY A 323 -10.16 15.65 6.34
CA GLY A 323 -11.14 15.46 5.27
C GLY A 323 -12.16 16.61 5.18
N GLU A 324 -12.75 17.01 6.31
CA GLU A 324 -13.67 18.16 6.36
C GLU A 324 -13.03 19.46 5.89
N LEU A 325 -11.76 19.70 6.22
CA LEU A 325 -11.04 20.91 5.80
C LEU A 325 -10.80 21.00 4.30
N ILE A 326 -10.72 19.86 3.62
CA ILE A 326 -10.30 19.77 2.21
C ILE A 326 -11.40 19.29 1.27
N HIS A 327 -12.54 18.80 1.80
CA HIS A 327 -13.61 18.12 1.04
C HIS A 327 -13.96 18.82 -0.27
N ASP A 328 -14.40 20.08 -0.19
CA ASP A 328 -14.84 20.83 -1.37
C ASP A 328 -13.72 20.98 -2.40
N ARG A 329 -12.49 21.11 -1.92
CA ARG A 329 -11.35 21.30 -2.80
C ARG A 329 -10.91 19.97 -3.42
N ALA A 330 -10.89 18.87 -2.66
CA ALA A 330 -10.63 17.53 -3.16
C ALA A 330 -11.65 17.16 -4.25
N TYR A 331 -12.94 17.39 -3.96
CA TYR A 331 -14.01 17.17 -4.93
C TYR A 331 -13.83 17.98 -6.21
N ALA A 332 -13.50 19.27 -6.10
CA ALA A 332 -13.29 20.16 -7.24
C ALA A 332 -12.14 19.73 -8.17
N VAL A 333 -11.10 19.06 -7.62
CA VAL A 333 -9.98 18.54 -8.40
C VAL A 333 -10.12 17.05 -8.72
N GLY A 334 -11.25 16.42 -8.34
CA GLY A 334 -11.58 15.04 -8.66
C GLY A 334 -10.80 13.99 -7.87
N LEU A 335 -10.25 14.36 -6.69
CA LEU A 335 -9.55 13.46 -5.78
C LEU A 335 -10.52 12.86 -4.76
N PRO A 336 -10.38 11.58 -4.37
CA PRO A 336 -11.12 10.97 -3.28
C PRO A 336 -10.76 11.64 -1.95
N ALA A 337 -11.74 12.05 -1.15
CA ALA A 337 -11.51 12.88 0.03
C ALA A 337 -10.73 12.12 1.11
N HIS A 338 -11.10 10.85 1.40
CA HIS A 338 -10.42 9.99 2.38
C HIS A 338 -8.95 9.78 2.02
N TRP A 339 -8.67 9.29 0.82
CA TRP A 339 -7.32 9.10 0.33
C TRP A 339 -6.50 10.41 0.40
N THR A 340 -7.12 11.53 0.00
CA THR A 340 -6.48 12.84 0.00
C THR A 340 -6.11 13.29 1.41
N ALA A 341 -6.99 13.07 2.39
CA ALA A 341 -6.74 13.39 3.80
C ALA A 341 -5.54 12.60 4.34
N ILE A 342 -5.49 11.28 4.11
CA ILE A 342 -4.35 10.44 4.51
C ILE A 342 -3.05 10.91 3.86
N LYS A 343 -3.06 11.22 2.55
CA LYS A 343 -1.88 11.70 1.84
C LYS A 343 -1.36 13.05 2.38
N LEU A 344 -2.24 13.93 2.81
CA LEU A 344 -1.86 15.19 3.46
C LEU A 344 -1.27 14.95 4.87
N ILE A 345 -1.83 14.04 5.64
CA ILE A 345 -1.27 13.63 6.94
C ILE A 345 0.13 13.02 6.75
N GLU A 346 0.30 12.21 5.72
CA GLU A 346 1.62 11.67 5.32
C GLU A 346 2.56 12.76 4.76
N GLY A 347 2.06 13.96 4.45
CA GLY A 347 2.82 15.08 3.88
C GLY A 347 3.18 14.85 2.41
N ASP A 348 2.27 14.35 1.60
CA ASP A 348 2.44 14.22 0.15
C ASP A 348 2.37 15.60 -0.53
N GLU A 349 3.53 16.12 -0.94
CA GLU A 349 3.64 17.43 -1.56
C GLU A 349 2.92 17.54 -2.91
N LEU A 350 2.74 16.44 -3.64
CA LEU A 350 2.05 16.47 -4.94
C LEU A 350 0.55 16.63 -4.73
N VAL A 351 0.00 15.96 -3.73
CA VAL A 351 -1.41 16.11 -3.33
C VAL A 351 -1.66 17.52 -2.79
N GLU A 352 -0.77 18.03 -1.93
CA GLU A 352 -0.89 19.40 -1.41
C GLU A 352 -0.89 20.46 -2.56
N LYS A 353 0.01 20.30 -3.52
CA LYS A 353 0.07 21.18 -4.71
C LYS A 353 -1.17 21.05 -5.60
N ALA A 354 -1.69 19.83 -5.78
CA ALA A 354 -2.89 19.60 -6.60
C ALA A 354 -4.13 20.27 -6.00
N LEU A 355 -4.24 20.28 -4.67
CA LEU A 355 -5.35 20.93 -3.97
C LEU A 355 -5.30 22.46 -4.06
N ASP A 356 -4.14 23.08 -4.21
CA ASP A 356 -3.97 24.55 -4.26
C ASP A 356 -4.76 25.26 -3.13
N LEU A 357 -4.52 24.82 -1.88
CA LEU A 357 -5.23 25.32 -0.70
C LEU A 357 -4.87 26.79 -0.40
N ASN A 358 -5.84 27.55 0.08
CA ASN A 358 -5.56 28.90 0.57
C ASN A 358 -4.78 28.86 1.91
N GLU A 359 -4.15 30.00 2.25
CA GLU A 359 -3.28 30.10 3.44
C GLU A 359 -4.00 29.79 4.77
N ILE A 360 -5.29 30.08 4.86
CA ILE A 360 -6.09 29.82 6.08
C ILE A 360 -6.26 28.30 6.26
N THR A 361 -6.64 27.61 5.19
CA THR A 361 -6.82 26.15 5.19
C THR A 361 -5.50 25.44 5.41
N LYS A 362 -4.38 25.89 4.79
CA LYS A 362 -3.04 25.35 5.05
C LYS A 362 -2.65 25.47 6.52
N SER A 363 -2.84 26.65 7.12
CA SER A 363 -2.50 26.85 8.54
C SER A 363 -3.33 25.95 9.48
N ARG A 364 -4.61 25.72 9.17
CA ARG A 364 -5.46 24.79 9.92
C ARG A 364 -4.99 23.35 9.75
N LEU A 365 -4.72 22.92 8.51
CA LEU A 365 -4.18 21.61 8.20
C LEU A 365 -2.87 21.33 8.97
N GLU A 366 -1.90 22.26 8.92
CA GLU A 366 -0.66 22.14 9.66
C GLU A 366 -0.86 22.05 11.18
N SER A 367 -1.90 22.71 11.72
CA SER A 367 -2.24 22.63 13.15
C SER A 367 -2.75 21.23 13.49
N VAL A 368 -3.64 20.67 12.68
CA VAL A 368 -4.19 19.32 12.88
C VAL A 368 -3.08 18.27 12.74
N CYS A 369 -2.24 18.36 11.71
CA CYS A 369 -1.12 17.41 11.52
C CYS A 369 -0.09 17.48 12.65
N ARG A 370 0.21 18.68 13.21
CA ARG A 370 1.09 18.82 14.38
C ARG A 370 0.51 18.22 15.66
N GLU A 371 -0.80 18.33 15.85
CA GLU A 371 -1.49 17.67 16.97
C GLU A 371 -1.31 16.14 16.86
N TYR A 372 -1.51 15.56 15.68
CA TYR A 372 -1.29 14.15 15.40
C TYR A 372 0.16 13.71 15.65
N GLU A 373 1.14 14.45 15.13
CA GLU A 373 2.56 14.16 15.36
C GLU A 373 2.92 14.20 16.85
N GLY A 374 2.41 15.17 17.60
CA GLY A 374 2.64 15.31 19.04
C GLY A 374 2.16 14.12 19.86
N LEU A 375 1.07 13.50 19.43
CA LEU A 375 0.49 12.33 20.08
C LEU A 375 1.13 11.01 19.65
N CYS A 376 1.59 10.91 18.42
CA CYS A 376 2.34 9.75 17.95
C CYS A 376 3.80 9.70 18.46
N LEU A 377 4.38 10.83 18.84
CA LEU A 377 5.77 10.97 19.29
C LEU A 377 5.93 11.10 20.81
N GLY A 378 4.84 11.35 21.57
CA GLY A 378 4.80 11.41 23.03
C GLY A 378 4.63 10.05 23.65
#